data_1fd93fbe04095a991079180144551186
#
_entry.id   1fd93fbe04095a991079180144551186
#
_cell.length_a   1.000
_cell.length_b   1.000
_cell.length_c   1.000
_cell.angle_alpha   90.00
_cell.angle_beta   90.00
_cell.angle_gamma   90.00
#
_symmetry.space_group_name_H-M   'P 1'
#
loop_
_entity.id
_entity.type
_entity.pdbx_description
1 polymer ?
#
loop_
_entity_poly.entity_id
_entity_poly.type
_entity_poly.pdbx_seq_one_letter_code
_entity_poly.pdbx_strand_id
1 'polypeptide(L)'
;MLILIYPALAQVEQLSRYELVLSDQEDLNDFKVASLEDDGLFIYRKIEVGNEDRLHIIKVDTSLNESWQGYISIARNLSISHIKLHNKIVYTLFKASNFITGNFQLLASSVDNGSYRIYNIANFIPFNPTEFIVTDKGAMLGGYFNYRPLVLFFDFTTTRARVLPGFFNEPGELNQIKQNKDGTVDVVVSSKNYERKKSLWIRNYSAGGELIKTTVLEPEDNKHLIFGRSAKMPNNEQVVAGVYGGRDINYSRGIFVAEINTAGEYKTTYYNFGDLQNFFSYMKANRERRTKERIERRKIKGKKTRFIYRFMVHEVVPYGNQYLMLGEAFYPRYTYSSSRSGGFGYYGNPMARNDRVFDGYQYTHAVIIGFDSNGKLVWDNSFEINDVKTFELQQFVKIAPDRDRITLLYLHNNLIRSKTIQGNKVLEGKTADPMKMRFDFDIVKERDTEKSTLDYWYPNHFFASGIQVVRNQTRESSYRKVFFINKLKYQ
;
A
#
# COMPACT_ATOMS: atom_id res chain seq x y z
N MET A 1 48.81 9.32 -12.89
CA MET A 1 47.67 8.45 -12.60
C MET A 1 46.45 9.35 -12.38
N LEU A 2 45.65 9.59 -13.45
CA LEU A 2 44.46 10.43 -13.38
C LEU A 2 43.35 9.59 -12.73
N ILE A 3 42.94 9.95 -11.52
CA ILE A 3 41.76 9.39 -10.89
C ILE A 3 40.58 10.10 -11.56
N LEU A 4 39.92 9.42 -12.50
CA LEU A 4 38.61 9.81 -13.00
C LEU A 4 37.59 9.64 -11.84
N ILE A 5 37.30 10.73 -11.15
CA ILE A 5 36.16 10.82 -10.24
C ILE A 5 34.92 10.84 -11.15
N TYR A 6 34.29 9.70 -11.34
CA TYR A 6 32.93 9.65 -11.85
C TYR A 6 32.04 10.32 -10.79
N PRO A 7 31.29 11.36 -11.13
CA PRO A 7 30.28 11.86 -10.23
C PRO A 7 29.30 10.72 -9.97
N ALA A 8 29.06 10.38 -8.72
CA ALA A 8 27.98 9.49 -8.35
C ALA A 8 26.69 10.15 -8.87
N LEU A 9 26.15 9.65 -9.96
CA LEU A 9 24.88 10.10 -10.50
C LEU A 9 23.82 9.80 -9.44
N ALA A 10 23.13 10.85 -8.97
CA ALA A 10 22.01 10.69 -8.09
C ALA A 10 21.00 9.75 -8.77
N GLN A 11 20.66 8.64 -8.12
CA GLN A 11 19.77 7.62 -8.69
C GLN A 11 18.36 8.11 -8.93
N VAL A 12 17.94 9.09 -8.12
CA VAL A 12 16.63 9.72 -8.22
C VAL A 12 16.82 11.17 -8.63
N GLU A 13 16.44 11.50 -9.85
CA GLU A 13 16.47 12.85 -10.36
C GLU A 13 15.10 13.51 -10.18
N GLN A 14 15.06 14.65 -9.51
CA GLN A 14 13.87 15.50 -9.49
C GLN A 14 13.86 16.38 -10.74
N LEU A 15 12.90 16.12 -11.65
CA LEU A 15 12.78 16.78 -12.94
C LEU A 15 12.05 18.11 -12.86
N SER A 16 10.93 18.15 -12.14
CA SER A 16 10.08 19.33 -12.04
C SER A 16 9.30 19.32 -10.73
N ARG A 17 8.77 20.53 -10.38
CA ARG A 17 7.95 20.72 -9.19
C ARG A 17 6.77 21.63 -9.49
N TYR A 18 5.58 21.17 -9.14
CA TYR A 18 4.35 21.94 -9.08
C TYR A 18 4.10 22.43 -7.67
N GLU A 19 3.67 23.68 -7.50
CA GLU A 19 3.27 24.23 -6.21
C GLU A 19 1.99 25.02 -6.33
N LEU A 20 1.04 24.75 -5.45
CA LEU A 20 -0.16 25.54 -5.24
C LEU A 20 -0.07 26.20 -3.85
N VAL A 21 -0.11 27.52 -3.79
CA VAL A 21 -0.12 28.26 -2.53
C VAL A 21 -1.50 28.11 -1.89
N LEU A 22 -1.54 27.69 -0.62
CA LEU A 22 -2.74 27.51 0.16
C LEU A 22 -3.01 28.75 1.02
N SER A 23 -4.26 29.16 1.13
CA SER A 23 -4.69 30.16 2.11
C SER A 23 -4.83 29.52 3.49
N ASP A 24 -4.73 30.34 4.55
CA ASP A 24 -4.86 29.86 5.94
C ASP A 24 -6.23 29.21 6.25
N GLN A 25 -7.25 29.52 5.47
CA GLN A 25 -8.58 28.93 5.60
C GLN A 25 -8.72 27.57 4.89
N GLU A 26 -7.77 27.19 4.04
CA GLU A 26 -7.80 25.92 3.29
C GLU A 26 -7.17 24.74 4.05
N ASP A 27 -6.86 24.90 5.32
CA ASP A 27 -6.18 23.91 6.17
C ASP A 27 -6.97 22.62 6.43
N LEU A 28 -8.27 22.63 6.25
CA LEU A 28 -9.16 21.50 6.56
C LEU A 28 -9.28 20.48 5.41
N ASN A 29 -8.85 20.82 4.19
CA ASN A 29 -9.05 19.99 3.02
C ASN A 29 -7.72 19.54 2.42
N ASP A 30 -7.30 18.33 2.76
CA ASP A 30 -6.11 17.70 2.23
C ASP A 30 -6.24 17.43 0.72
N PHE A 31 -5.40 18.04 -0.09
CA PHE A 31 -5.20 17.62 -1.47
C PHE A 31 -4.66 16.20 -1.51
N LYS A 32 -5.21 15.41 -2.41
CA LYS A 32 -4.75 14.06 -2.75
C LYS A 32 -4.43 13.99 -4.22
N VAL A 33 -3.58 13.04 -4.58
CA VAL A 33 -3.15 12.84 -5.96
C VAL A 33 -3.37 11.39 -6.35
N ALA A 34 -3.87 11.19 -7.57
CA ALA A 34 -3.96 9.89 -8.19
C ALA A 34 -3.21 9.92 -9.53
N SER A 35 -2.46 8.85 -9.83
CA SER A 35 -1.81 8.69 -11.12
C SER A 35 -2.84 8.45 -12.22
N LEU A 36 -2.66 9.15 -13.35
CA LEU A 36 -3.33 8.90 -14.62
C LEU A 36 -2.38 8.23 -15.62
N GLU A 37 -1.32 7.62 -15.12
CA GLU A 37 -0.26 7.03 -15.93
C GLU A 37 0.35 8.06 -16.89
N ASP A 38 0.43 7.76 -18.20
CA ASP A 38 0.99 8.66 -19.21
C ASP A 38 0.10 9.89 -19.50
N ASP A 39 -1.15 9.92 -19.03
CA ASP A 39 -2.07 11.07 -19.17
C ASP A 39 -1.85 12.14 -18.08
N GLY A 40 -0.96 11.92 -17.09
CA GLY A 40 -0.63 12.92 -16.07
C GLY A 40 -1.07 12.56 -14.66
N LEU A 41 -1.50 13.56 -13.88
CA LEU A 41 -1.99 13.38 -12.51
C LEU A 41 -3.36 14.01 -12.30
N PHE A 42 -4.15 13.37 -11.47
CA PHE A 42 -5.46 13.83 -11.00
C PHE A 42 -5.32 14.30 -9.55
N ILE A 43 -5.32 15.62 -9.37
CA ILE A 43 -5.26 16.28 -8.06
C ILE A 43 -6.68 16.56 -7.64
N TYR A 44 -7.06 16.19 -6.43
CA TYR A 44 -8.42 16.33 -5.98
C TYR A 44 -8.52 16.64 -4.50
N ARG A 45 -9.58 17.36 -4.14
CA ARG A 45 -9.99 17.59 -2.74
C ARG A 45 -11.50 17.77 -2.66
N LYS A 46 -12.06 17.44 -1.52
CA LYS A 46 -13.43 17.81 -1.19
C LYS A 46 -13.41 19.21 -0.55
N ILE A 47 -14.29 20.09 -0.99
CA ILE A 47 -14.49 21.41 -0.42
C ILE A 47 -15.97 21.61 -0.06
N GLU A 48 -16.22 22.41 0.97
CA GLU A 48 -17.55 22.83 1.37
C GLU A 48 -17.76 24.28 0.94
N VAL A 49 -18.78 24.55 0.12
CA VAL A 49 -19.10 25.89 -0.37
C VAL A 49 -20.54 26.22 0.04
N GLY A 50 -20.68 26.99 1.12
CA GLY A 50 -21.99 27.27 1.71
C GLY A 50 -22.67 25.98 2.18
N ASN A 51 -23.77 25.63 1.53
CA ASN A 51 -24.56 24.44 1.85
C ASN A 51 -24.29 23.23 0.94
N GLU A 52 -23.26 23.27 0.08
CA GLU A 52 -22.95 22.23 -0.88
C GLU A 52 -21.53 21.66 -0.66
N ASP A 53 -21.41 20.35 -0.81
CA ASP A 53 -20.14 19.69 -0.92
C ASP A 53 -19.73 19.61 -2.40
N ARG A 54 -18.51 19.97 -2.72
CA ARG A 54 -17.98 19.89 -4.08
C ARG A 54 -16.66 19.14 -4.11
N LEU A 55 -16.45 18.36 -5.15
CA LEU A 55 -15.16 17.81 -5.49
C LEU A 55 -14.44 18.81 -6.39
N HIS A 56 -13.35 19.40 -5.91
CA HIS A 56 -12.42 20.20 -6.70
C HIS A 56 -11.39 19.29 -7.34
N ILE A 57 -11.22 19.40 -8.64
CA ILE A 57 -10.33 18.57 -9.45
C ILE A 57 -9.41 19.50 -10.24
N ILE A 58 -8.12 19.16 -10.27
CA ILE A 58 -7.12 19.74 -11.15
C ILE A 58 -6.43 18.61 -11.88
N LYS A 59 -6.45 18.61 -13.20
CA LYS A 59 -5.63 17.71 -14.01
C LYS A 59 -4.37 18.40 -14.44
N VAL A 60 -3.22 17.76 -14.21
CA VAL A 60 -1.92 18.18 -14.75
C VAL A 60 -1.39 17.12 -15.71
N ASP A 61 -0.65 17.57 -16.73
CA ASP A 61 0.04 16.69 -17.68
C ASP A 61 1.32 16.06 -17.07
N THR A 62 2.04 15.28 -17.84
CA THR A 62 3.31 14.67 -17.42
C THR A 62 4.44 15.67 -17.20
N SER A 63 4.29 16.93 -17.65
CA SER A 63 5.21 18.02 -17.38
C SER A 63 4.81 18.86 -16.16
N LEU A 64 3.70 18.50 -15.49
CA LEU A 64 3.08 19.20 -14.37
C LEU A 64 2.44 20.55 -14.77
N ASN A 65 2.05 20.73 -16.04
CA ASN A 65 1.24 21.86 -16.46
C ASN A 65 -0.24 21.55 -16.26
N GLU A 66 -1.01 22.53 -15.79
CA GLU A 66 -2.45 22.36 -15.65
C GLU A 66 -3.12 22.23 -17.03
N SER A 67 -3.86 21.13 -17.23
CA SER A 67 -4.62 20.87 -18.45
C SER A 67 -6.03 21.42 -18.35
N TRP A 68 -6.70 21.11 -17.23
CA TRP A 68 -8.03 21.62 -16.88
C TRP A 68 -8.26 21.52 -15.37
N GLN A 69 -9.20 22.31 -14.87
CA GLN A 69 -9.73 22.22 -13.52
C GLN A 69 -11.25 22.34 -13.52
N GLY A 70 -11.89 21.81 -12.49
CA GLY A 70 -13.34 21.86 -12.36
C GLY A 70 -13.84 21.56 -10.96
N TYR A 71 -15.13 21.86 -10.77
CA TYR A 71 -15.85 21.61 -9.53
C TYR A 71 -17.09 20.77 -9.84
N ILE A 72 -17.26 19.66 -9.13
CA ILE A 72 -18.39 18.75 -9.30
C ILE A 72 -19.16 18.72 -7.98
N SER A 73 -20.46 19.07 -8.03
CA SER A 73 -21.33 18.96 -6.85
C SER A 73 -21.55 17.51 -6.48
N ILE A 74 -21.34 17.17 -5.22
CA ILE A 74 -21.52 15.84 -4.63
C ILE A 74 -22.55 15.88 -3.52
N ALA A 75 -23.16 14.74 -3.21
CA ALA A 75 -24.11 14.66 -2.13
C ALA A 75 -23.44 15.00 -0.77
N ARG A 76 -24.18 15.62 0.10
CA ARG A 76 -23.72 16.03 1.43
C ARG A 76 -23.33 14.84 2.29
N ASN A 77 -22.44 15.08 3.24
CA ASN A 77 -21.98 14.09 4.21
C ASN A 77 -21.36 12.85 3.58
N LEU A 78 -20.83 12.97 2.35
CA LEU A 78 -20.04 11.94 1.71
C LEU A 78 -18.55 12.22 1.89
N SER A 79 -17.78 11.18 2.09
CA SER A 79 -16.31 11.21 2.08
C SER A 79 -15.77 10.38 0.92
N ILE A 80 -14.64 10.80 0.36
CA ILE A 80 -13.95 10.04 -0.68
C ILE A 80 -13.38 8.77 -0.03
N SER A 81 -13.77 7.63 -0.56
CA SER A 81 -13.30 6.32 -0.11
C SER A 81 -12.13 5.83 -0.96
N HIS A 82 -12.32 5.75 -2.28
CA HIS A 82 -11.32 5.22 -3.21
C HIS A 82 -11.36 5.98 -4.53
N ILE A 83 -10.22 5.95 -5.24
CA ILE A 83 -10.12 6.42 -6.64
C ILE A 83 -9.40 5.35 -7.45
N LYS A 84 -9.89 5.11 -8.67
CA LYS A 84 -9.28 4.21 -9.65
C LYS A 84 -9.41 4.78 -11.06
N LEU A 85 -8.31 4.66 -11.81
CA LEU A 85 -8.30 4.89 -13.25
C LEU A 85 -8.66 3.58 -13.97
N HIS A 86 -9.56 3.65 -14.93
CA HIS A 86 -9.86 2.55 -15.84
C HIS A 86 -10.33 3.12 -17.20
N ASN A 87 -9.66 2.74 -18.28
CA ASN A 87 -9.98 3.16 -19.65
C ASN A 87 -10.19 4.67 -19.80
N LYS A 88 -9.22 5.49 -19.33
CA LYS A 88 -9.26 6.97 -19.36
C LYS A 88 -10.44 7.61 -18.62
N ILE A 89 -11.05 6.87 -17.73
CA ILE A 89 -12.08 7.36 -16.82
C ILE A 89 -11.58 7.21 -15.38
N VAL A 90 -11.64 8.28 -14.62
CA VAL A 90 -11.37 8.28 -13.19
C VAL A 90 -12.64 8.00 -12.43
N TYR A 91 -12.67 6.89 -11.71
CA TYR A 91 -13.79 6.50 -10.87
C TYR A 91 -13.49 6.88 -9.41
N THR A 92 -14.28 7.79 -8.88
CA THR A 92 -14.20 8.21 -7.47
C THR A 92 -15.38 7.65 -6.70
N LEU A 93 -15.09 6.78 -5.74
CA LEU A 93 -16.09 6.19 -4.85
C LEU A 93 -16.26 7.04 -3.61
N PHE A 94 -17.49 7.49 -3.38
CA PHE A 94 -17.88 8.18 -2.15
C PHE A 94 -18.70 7.27 -1.26
N LYS A 95 -18.48 7.39 0.03
CA LYS A 95 -19.27 6.70 1.08
C LYS A 95 -19.88 7.70 2.05
N ALA A 96 -21.01 7.35 2.65
CA ALA A 96 -21.58 8.15 3.71
C ALA A 96 -20.64 8.19 4.93
N SER A 97 -20.56 9.34 5.58
CA SER A 97 -19.74 9.52 6.79
C SER A 97 -20.28 8.72 7.98
N ASN A 98 -21.60 8.48 8.02
CA ASN A 98 -22.24 7.59 8.98
C ASN A 98 -22.53 6.23 8.32
N PHE A 99 -22.03 5.17 8.90
CA PHE A 99 -22.06 3.79 8.38
C PHE A 99 -23.47 3.16 8.25
N ILE A 100 -24.54 3.86 8.61
CA ILE A 100 -25.87 3.27 8.81
C ILE A 100 -26.63 3.04 7.49
N THR A 101 -26.31 3.73 6.41
CA THR A 101 -27.15 3.72 5.20
C THR A 101 -26.69 2.82 4.06
N GLY A 102 -25.42 2.39 4.04
CA GLY A 102 -24.88 1.53 2.97
C GLY A 102 -24.95 2.10 1.55
N ASN A 103 -25.33 3.37 1.39
CA ASN A 103 -25.41 4.01 0.08
C ASN A 103 -24.06 4.58 -0.33
N PHE A 104 -23.68 4.33 -1.58
CA PHE A 104 -22.48 4.87 -2.18
C PHE A 104 -22.82 5.73 -3.40
N GLN A 105 -21.96 6.69 -3.68
CA GLN A 105 -22.00 7.44 -4.91
C GLN A 105 -20.71 7.18 -5.68
N LEU A 106 -20.82 6.85 -6.95
CA LEU A 106 -19.69 6.62 -7.84
C LEU A 106 -19.69 7.69 -8.92
N LEU A 107 -18.65 8.52 -8.92
CA LEU A 107 -18.41 9.52 -9.94
C LEU A 107 -17.44 8.93 -10.98
N ALA A 108 -17.83 8.93 -12.23
CA ALA A 108 -17.00 8.58 -13.37
C ALA A 108 -16.65 9.86 -14.14
N SER A 109 -15.39 10.29 -14.14
CA SER A 109 -14.92 11.52 -14.79
C SER A 109 -13.95 11.20 -15.92
N SER A 110 -14.17 11.76 -17.11
CA SER A 110 -13.25 11.64 -18.24
C SER A 110 -11.93 12.35 -17.96
N VAL A 111 -10.83 11.67 -18.26
CA VAL A 111 -9.48 12.24 -18.15
C VAL A 111 -9.26 13.38 -19.13
N ASP A 112 -9.87 13.31 -20.33
CA ASP A 112 -9.58 14.25 -21.42
C ASP A 112 -10.17 15.64 -21.17
N ASN A 113 -11.42 15.71 -20.71
CA ASN A 113 -12.17 16.97 -20.63
C ASN A 113 -12.95 17.18 -19.32
N GLY A 114 -12.83 16.27 -18.35
CA GLY A 114 -13.52 16.38 -17.07
C GLY A 114 -15.04 16.16 -17.13
N SER A 115 -15.61 15.78 -18.29
CA SER A 115 -17.03 15.40 -18.34
C SER A 115 -17.30 14.23 -17.42
N TYR A 116 -18.46 14.21 -16.77
CA TYR A 116 -18.69 13.24 -15.71
C TYR A 116 -20.10 12.65 -15.71
N ARG A 117 -20.20 11.48 -15.10
CA ARG A 117 -21.46 10.80 -14.80
C ARG A 117 -21.44 10.36 -13.33
N ILE A 118 -22.59 10.48 -12.67
CA ILE A 118 -22.77 10.04 -11.28
C ILE A 118 -23.70 8.83 -11.25
N TYR A 119 -23.26 7.78 -10.56
CA TYR A 119 -24.07 6.60 -10.26
C TYR A 119 -24.38 6.58 -8.77
N ASN A 120 -25.65 6.36 -8.43
CA ASN A 120 -26.05 6.12 -7.05
C ASN A 120 -26.15 4.61 -6.83
N ILE A 121 -25.31 4.07 -5.97
CA ILE A 121 -25.28 2.66 -5.64
C ILE A 121 -26.11 2.46 -4.38
N ALA A 122 -27.37 2.03 -4.57
CA ALA A 122 -28.21 1.62 -3.45
C ALA A 122 -27.81 0.21 -3.00
N ASN A 123 -27.49 0.08 -1.72
CA ASN A 123 -27.11 -1.20 -1.12
C ASN A 123 -27.87 -1.40 0.19
N PHE A 124 -28.49 -2.57 0.32
CA PHE A 124 -29.24 -2.94 1.53
C PHE A 124 -28.35 -3.46 2.67
N ILE A 125 -27.07 -3.70 2.39
CA ILE A 125 -26.11 -4.22 3.35
C ILE A 125 -25.15 -3.10 3.76
N PRO A 126 -25.21 -2.56 4.98
CA PRO A 126 -24.28 -1.54 5.42
C PRO A 126 -22.88 -2.16 5.58
N PHE A 127 -21.89 -1.67 4.84
CA PHE A 127 -20.50 -2.08 4.98
C PHE A 127 -19.54 -0.92 4.67
N ASN A 128 -18.31 -1.04 5.13
CA ASN A 128 -17.23 -0.11 4.82
C ASN A 128 -16.35 -0.71 3.72
N PRO A 129 -16.27 -0.10 2.51
CA PRO A 129 -15.38 -0.57 1.47
C PRO A 129 -13.91 -0.40 1.91
N THR A 130 -13.14 -1.47 1.80
CA THR A 130 -11.69 -1.51 2.04
C THR A 130 -10.92 -1.77 0.75
N GLU A 131 -11.59 -2.32 -0.25
CA GLU A 131 -11.04 -2.59 -1.59
C GLU A 131 -12.01 -2.10 -2.66
N PHE A 132 -11.45 -1.56 -3.74
CA PHE A 132 -12.22 -1.04 -4.85
C PHE A 132 -11.48 -1.27 -6.16
N ILE A 133 -12.16 -1.88 -7.13
CA ILE A 133 -11.69 -2.00 -8.51
C ILE A 133 -12.82 -1.68 -9.49
N VAL A 134 -12.44 -1.37 -10.71
CA VAL A 134 -13.36 -1.13 -11.83
C VAL A 134 -12.98 -2.06 -12.98
N THR A 135 -13.97 -2.62 -13.63
CA THR A 135 -13.86 -3.44 -14.84
C THR A 135 -14.67 -2.81 -15.96
N ASP A 136 -14.59 -3.33 -17.19
CA ASP A 136 -15.38 -2.84 -18.32
C ASP A 136 -16.90 -3.01 -18.12
N LYS A 137 -17.30 -3.90 -17.23
CA LYS A 137 -18.73 -4.22 -16.98
C LYS A 137 -19.29 -3.52 -15.74
N GLY A 138 -18.44 -3.14 -14.79
CA GLY A 138 -18.92 -2.58 -13.54
C GLY A 138 -17.84 -2.30 -12.52
N ALA A 139 -18.25 -2.01 -11.29
CA ALA A 139 -17.38 -1.76 -10.16
C ALA A 139 -17.53 -2.84 -9.10
N MET A 140 -16.42 -3.27 -8.50
CA MET A 140 -16.41 -4.19 -7.37
C MET A 140 -15.94 -3.49 -6.11
N LEU A 141 -16.75 -3.57 -5.06
CA LEU A 141 -16.49 -2.97 -3.75
C LEU A 141 -16.34 -4.10 -2.73
N GLY A 142 -15.15 -4.26 -2.20
CA GLY A 142 -14.86 -5.24 -1.16
C GLY A 142 -14.88 -4.62 0.22
N GLY A 143 -15.37 -5.34 1.21
CA GLY A 143 -15.42 -4.86 2.58
C GLY A 143 -15.95 -5.92 3.55
N TYR A 144 -16.51 -5.46 4.68
CA TYR A 144 -16.95 -6.34 5.75
C TYR A 144 -18.35 -6.00 6.23
N PHE A 145 -19.17 -7.03 6.43
CA PHE A 145 -20.41 -6.96 7.15
C PHE A 145 -20.38 -7.98 8.31
N ASN A 146 -20.54 -7.53 9.53
CA ASN A 146 -20.47 -8.38 10.74
C ASN A 146 -19.22 -9.29 10.74
N TYR A 147 -18.03 -8.72 10.50
CA TYR A 147 -16.73 -9.43 10.43
C TYR A 147 -16.63 -10.49 9.32
N ARG A 148 -17.59 -10.54 8.39
CA ARG A 148 -17.56 -11.42 7.24
C ARG A 148 -17.18 -10.63 5.99
N PRO A 149 -16.21 -11.08 5.19
CA PRO A 149 -15.86 -10.42 3.96
C PRO A 149 -17.02 -10.54 2.98
N LEU A 150 -17.27 -9.47 2.25
CA LEU A 150 -18.21 -9.45 1.15
C LEU A 150 -17.64 -8.64 -0.01
N VAL A 151 -18.06 -8.96 -1.23
CA VAL A 151 -17.79 -8.16 -2.42
C VAL A 151 -19.10 -7.86 -3.11
N LEU A 152 -19.36 -6.58 -3.29
CA LEU A 152 -20.50 -6.06 -4.03
C LEU A 152 -20.05 -5.78 -5.46
N PHE A 153 -20.81 -6.24 -6.46
CA PHE A 153 -20.66 -5.88 -7.86
C PHE A 153 -21.77 -4.91 -8.26
N PHE A 154 -21.39 -3.76 -8.79
CA PHE A 154 -22.29 -2.78 -9.37
C PHE A 154 -22.16 -2.80 -10.89
N ASP A 155 -23.22 -3.15 -11.58
CA ASP A 155 -23.27 -3.27 -13.04
C ASP A 155 -23.56 -1.91 -13.66
N PHE A 156 -22.71 -1.45 -14.59
CA PHE A 156 -22.85 -0.15 -15.25
C PHE A 156 -24.01 -0.10 -16.25
N THR A 157 -24.42 -1.25 -16.78
CA THR A 157 -25.51 -1.32 -17.77
C THR A 157 -26.87 -1.29 -17.10
N THR A 158 -27.06 -2.15 -16.09
CA THR A 158 -28.32 -2.27 -15.37
C THR A 158 -28.47 -1.29 -14.22
N THR A 159 -27.37 -0.67 -13.79
CA THR A 159 -27.27 0.21 -12.61
C THR A 159 -27.75 -0.46 -11.32
N ARG A 160 -27.57 -1.77 -11.22
CA ARG A 160 -27.93 -2.56 -10.04
C ARG A 160 -26.70 -3.12 -9.33
N ALA A 161 -26.80 -3.15 -8.01
CA ALA A 161 -25.79 -3.77 -7.16
C ALA A 161 -26.22 -5.17 -6.73
N ARG A 162 -25.29 -6.11 -6.72
CA ARG A 162 -25.48 -7.47 -6.18
C ARG A 162 -24.25 -7.94 -5.46
N VAL A 163 -24.43 -8.81 -4.48
CA VAL A 163 -23.29 -9.46 -3.81
C VAL A 163 -22.78 -10.58 -4.71
N LEU A 164 -21.46 -10.68 -4.82
CA LEU A 164 -20.84 -11.78 -5.55
C LEU A 164 -21.08 -13.11 -4.83
N PRO A 165 -21.28 -14.22 -5.58
CA PRO A 165 -21.47 -15.54 -5.00
C PRO A 165 -20.23 -16.01 -4.24
N GLY A 166 -20.43 -16.88 -3.25
CA GLY A 166 -19.34 -17.49 -2.47
C GLY A 166 -18.93 -16.74 -1.20
N PHE A 167 -19.61 -15.65 -0.84
CA PHE A 167 -19.38 -14.91 0.41
C PHE A 167 -20.48 -15.19 1.44
N PHE A 168 -20.25 -14.78 2.69
CA PHE A 168 -21.14 -14.82 3.86
C PHE A 168 -21.11 -16.06 4.77
N ASN A 169 -20.43 -17.13 4.44
CA ASN A 169 -20.55 -18.33 5.27
C ASN A 169 -19.71 -18.28 6.54
N GLU A 170 -18.51 -17.65 6.51
CA GLU A 170 -17.59 -17.67 7.65
C GLU A 170 -16.86 -16.32 7.86
N PRO A 171 -16.49 -16.00 9.11
CA PRO A 171 -15.60 -14.88 9.38
C PRO A 171 -14.25 -15.07 8.69
N GLY A 172 -13.74 -14.00 8.07
CA GLY A 172 -12.47 -14.05 7.34
C GLY A 172 -11.90 -12.67 7.11
N GLU A 173 -10.77 -12.62 6.42
CA GLU A 173 -10.11 -11.38 6.04
C GLU A 173 -10.00 -11.30 4.52
N LEU A 174 -10.49 -10.21 3.94
CA LEU A 174 -10.32 -9.93 2.52
C LEU A 174 -8.88 -9.47 2.29
N ASN A 175 -8.12 -10.26 1.53
CA ASN A 175 -6.71 -9.99 1.31
C ASN A 175 -6.45 -9.22 0.02
N GLN A 176 -7.29 -9.44 -1.00
CA GLN A 176 -7.11 -8.82 -2.31
C GLN A 176 -8.38 -8.88 -3.14
N ILE A 177 -8.63 -7.82 -3.91
CA ILE A 177 -9.43 -7.85 -5.13
C ILE A 177 -8.54 -7.30 -6.24
N LYS A 178 -8.27 -8.07 -7.28
CA LYS A 178 -7.36 -7.69 -8.36
C LYS A 178 -7.91 -8.08 -9.71
N GLN A 179 -7.94 -7.12 -10.64
CA GLN A 179 -8.19 -7.40 -12.04
C GLN A 179 -6.91 -7.93 -12.69
N ASN A 180 -7.03 -9.02 -13.41
CA ASN A 180 -5.97 -9.62 -14.20
C ASN A 180 -5.95 -9.00 -15.61
N LYS A 181 -4.84 -9.19 -16.35
CA LYS A 181 -4.68 -8.67 -17.72
C LYS A 181 -5.70 -9.24 -18.70
N ASP A 182 -6.25 -10.41 -18.45
CA ASP A 182 -7.30 -11.05 -19.27
C ASP A 182 -8.72 -10.60 -18.90
N GLY A 183 -8.86 -9.59 -18.06
CA GLY A 183 -10.13 -9.04 -17.62
C GLY A 183 -10.82 -9.82 -16.50
N THR A 184 -10.32 -10.99 -16.09
CA THR A 184 -10.84 -11.72 -14.93
C THR A 184 -10.47 -11.02 -13.63
N VAL A 185 -11.17 -11.33 -12.54
CA VAL A 185 -10.93 -10.74 -11.21
C VAL A 185 -10.65 -11.84 -10.20
N ASP A 186 -9.54 -11.71 -9.50
CA ASP A 186 -9.19 -12.55 -8.36
C ASP A 186 -9.63 -11.90 -7.06
N VAL A 187 -10.32 -12.67 -6.23
CA VAL A 187 -10.65 -12.30 -4.85
C VAL A 187 -10.01 -13.32 -3.92
N VAL A 188 -9.11 -12.85 -3.07
CA VAL A 188 -8.41 -13.69 -2.09
C VAL A 188 -8.93 -13.38 -0.69
N VAL A 189 -9.38 -14.40 -0.01
CA VAL A 189 -9.90 -14.34 1.37
C VAL A 189 -9.16 -15.33 2.24
N SER A 190 -8.69 -14.91 3.41
CA SER A 190 -8.22 -15.82 4.43
C SER A 190 -9.34 -16.13 5.43
N SER A 191 -9.62 -17.40 5.65
CA SER A 191 -10.63 -17.86 6.59
C SER A 191 -10.18 -19.13 7.31
N LYS A 192 -10.81 -19.47 8.44
CA LYS A 192 -10.53 -20.73 9.13
C LYS A 192 -11.26 -21.87 8.44
N ASN A 193 -10.55 -22.96 8.23
CA ASN A 193 -11.14 -24.23 7.79
C ASN A 193 -11.77 -25.02 8.96
N TYR A 194 -12.29 -26.20 8.69
CA TYR A 194 -12.90 -27.09 9.70
C TYR A 194 -11.94 -27.49 10.82
N GLU A 195 -10.64 -27.57 10.54
CA GLU A 195 -9.60 -27.83 11.54
C GLU A 195 -9.17 -26.56 12.31
N ARG A 196 -9.86 -25.45 12.15
CA ARG A 196 -9.54 -24.12 12.71
C ARG A 196 -8.18 -23.55 12.26
N LYS A 197 -7.61 -24.07 11.17
CA LYS A 197 -6.43 -23.53 10.53
C LYS A 197 -6.85 -22.43 9.55
N LYS A 198 -6.07 -21.35 9.45
CA LYS A 198 -6.29 -20.33 8.41
C LYS A 198 -5.85 -20.89 7.05
N SER A 199 -6.79 -20.92 6.11
CA SER A 199 -6.64 -21.31 4.71
C SER A 199 -6.91 -20.12 3.82
N LEU A 200 -6.46 -20.13 2.58
CA LEU A 200 -6.74 -19.09 1.60
C LEU A 200 -7.72 -19.59 0.55
N TRP A 201 -8.75 -18.81 0.34
CA TRP A 201 -9.78 -19.01 -0.68
C TRP A 201 -9.54 -18.04 -1.82
N ILE A 202 -9.20 -18.55 -2.99
CA ILE A 202 -9.00 -17.81 -4.21
C ILE A 202 -10.22 -18.02 -5.09
N ARG A 203 -10.98 -16.96 -5.37
CA ARG A 203 -12.13 -16.98 -6.25
C ARG A 203 -11.85 -16.15 -7.46
N ASN A 204 -12.01 -16.77 -8.63
CA ASN A 204 -11.86 -16.08 -9.91
C ASN A 204 -13.25 -15.76 -10.44
N TYR A 205 -13.44 -14.49 -10.83
CA TYR A 205 -14.70 -14.00 -11.40
C TYR A 205 -14.47 -13.46 -12.80
N SER A 206 -15.53 -13.46 -13.62
CA SER A 206 -15.56 -12.70 -14.88
C SER A 206 -15.58 -11.19 -14.57
N ALA A 207 -15.32 -10.37 -15.60
CA ALA A 207 -15.49 -8.91 -15.48
C ALA A 207 -16.90 -8.49 -15.07
N GLY A 208 -17.92 -9.34 -15.32
CA GLY A 208 -19.30 -9.16 -14.91
C GLY A 208 -19.65 -9.74 -13.54
N GLY A 209 -18.66 -10.23 -12.78
CA GLY A 209 -18.88 -10.77 -11.42
C GLY A 209 -19.52 -12.15 -11.39
N GLU A 210 -19.34 -12.96 -12.42
CA GLU A 210 -19.75 -14.38 -12.43
C GLU A 210 -18.62 -15.24 -11.90
N LEU A 211 -18.89 -16.14 -10.98
CA LEU A 211 -17.90 -17.04 -10.42
C LEU A 211 -17.44 -18.06 -11.45
N ILE A 212 -16.16 -18.04 -11.81
CA ILE A 212 -15.55 -18.98 -12.76
C ILE A 212 -14.98 -20.19 -12.02
N LYS A 213 -14.19 -19.95 -10.96
CA LYS A 213 -13.45 -20.99 -10.25
C LYS A 213 -13.25 -20.62 -8.78
N THR A 214 -13.19 -21.61 -7.93
CA THR A 214 -12.72 -21.47 -6.53
C THR A 214 -11.60 -22.46 -6.29
N THR A 215 -10.47 -21.99 -5.78
CA THR A 215 -9.34 -22.79 -5.31
C THR A 215 -9.12 -22.52 -3.84
N VAL A 216 -8.96 -23.56 -3.04
CA VAL A 216 -8.70 -23.45 -1.60
C VAL A 216 -7.31 -23.97 -1.32
N LEU A 217 -6.43 -23.09 -0.81
CA LEU A 217 -5.10 -23.47 -0.36
C LEU A 217 -5.17 -23.86 1.12
N GLU A 218 -4.96 -25.12 1.39
CA GLU A 218 -4.91 -25.64 2.76
C GLU A 218 -3.48 -25.59 3.31
N PRO A 219 -3.29 -25.16 4.55
CA PRO A 219 -1.97 -25.17 5.17
C PRO A 219 -1.53 -26.58 5.55
N GLU A 220 -0.26 -26.87 5.36
CA GLU A 220 0.35 -28.13 5.80
C GLU A 220 0.65 -28.12 7.31
N ASP A 221 0.65 -29.28 7.94
CA ASP A 221 0.97 -29.48 9.35
C ASP A 221 0.19 -28.53 10.31
N ASN A 222 0.93 -27.93 11.24
CA ASN A 222 0.44 -26.93 12.20
C ASN A 222 0.69 -25.47 11.74
N LYS A 223 0.63 -25.23 10.43
CA LYS A 223 0.78 -23.90 9.86
C LYS A 223 -0.59 -23.23 9.67
N HIS A 224 -0.57 -21.92 9.50
CA HIS A 224 -1.71 -21.10 9.13
C HIS A 224 -1.28 -20.19 7.98
N LEU A 225 -2.03 -20.12 6.88
CA LEU A 225 -1.84 -19.14 5.82
C LEU A 225 -2.50 -17.84 6.27
N ILE A 226 -1.70 -16.91 6.78
CA ILE A 226 -2.23 -15.70 7.44
C ILE A 226 -2.76 -14.71 6.41
N PHE A 227 -1.97 -14.47 5.36
CA PHE A 227 -2.23 -13.49 4.33
C PHE A 227 -1.56 -13.92 3.03
N GLY A 228 -2.19 -13.65 1.88
CA GLY A 228 -1.61 -13.92 0.57
C GLY A 228 -2.15 -13.01 -0.52
N ARG A 229 -1.33 -12.82 -1.55
CA ARG A 229 -1.65 -12.09 -2.78
C ARG A 229 -1.49 -13.00 -3.98
N SER A 230 -2.41 -12.93 -4.92
CA SER A 230 -2.37 -13.69 -6.17
C SER A 230 -1.78 -12.88 -7.32
N ALA A 231 -1.13 -13.57 -8.24
CA ALA A 231 -0.74 -13.04 -9.53
C ALA A 231 -0.95 -14.10 -10.59
N LYS A 232 -1.62 -13.73 -11.69
CA LYS A 232 -1.84 -14.62 -12.83
C LYS A 232 -0.62 -14.60 -13.75
N MET A 233 -0.23 -15.76 -14.21
CA MET A 233 0.91 -15.98 -15.10
C MET A 233 0.49 -15.90 -16.56
N PRO A 234 1.43 -15.64 -17.51
CA PRO A 234 1.11 -15.60 -18.95
C PRO A 234 0.52 -16.90 -19.49
N ASN A 235 0.86 -18.04 -18.87
CA ASN A 235 0.36 -19.39 -19.23
C ASN A 235 -0.97 -19.76 -18.58
N ASN A 236 -1.70 -18.78 -18.02
CA ASN A 236 -2.93 -18.96 -17.24
C ASN A 236 -2.79 -19.72 -15.91
N GLU A 237 -1.59 -20.06 -15.49
CA GLU A 237 -1.33 -20.50 -14.14
C GLU A 237 -1.41 -19.33 -13.16
N GLN A 238 -1.45 -19.63 -11.87
CA GLN A 238 -1.56 -18.60 -10.83
C GLN A 238 -0.55 -18.86 -9.73
N VAL A 239 0.12 -17.82 -9.30
CA VAL A 239 0.98 -17.83 -8.12
C VAL A 239 0.29 -17.09 -6.99
N VAL A 240 0.32 -17.68 -5.81
CA VAL A 240 -0.09 -17.01 -4.57
C VAL A 240 1.10 -16.97 -3.64
N ALA A 241 1.56 -15.78 -3.30
CA ALA A 241 2.64 -15.60 -2.34
C ALA A 241 2.15 -14.82 -1.11
N GLY A 242 2.68 -15.18 0.05
CA GLY A 242 2.21 -14.56 1.28
C GLY A 242 3.00 -14.98 2.51
N VAL A 243 2.39 -14.79 3.67
CA VAL A 243 2.99 -15.13 4.96
C VAL A 243 2.24 -16.23 5.67
N TYR A 244 3.00 -17.13 6.30
CA TYR A 244 2.43 -18.17 7.14
C TYR A 244 2.87 -18.00 8.60
N GLY A 245 2.03 -18.48 9.50
CA GLY A 245 2.28 -18.50 10.94
C GLY A 245 2.21 -19.89 11.53
N GLY A 246 2.38 -19.95 12.83
CA GLY A 246 2.13 -21.14 13.62
C GLY A 246 0.93 -20.92 14.53
N ARG A 247 0.99 -21.43 15.76
CA ARG A 247 -0.10 -21.35 16.74
C ARG A 247 -0.63 -19.92 16.99
N ASP A 248 0.25 -18.91 16.98
CA ASP A 248 -0.14 -17.51 17.06
C ASP A 248 -0.24 -16.91 15.65
N ILE A 249 -1.46 -16.62 15.24
CA ILE A 249 -1.80 -16.08 13.91
C ILE A 249 -1.52 -14.58 13.77
N ASN A 250 -1.19 -13.88 14.86
CA ASN A 250 -0.82 -12.46 14.81
C ASN A 250 0.61 -12.23 14.32
N TYR A 251 1.41 -13.31 14.25
CA TYR A 251 2.80 -13.25 13.84
C TYR A 251 3.09 -14.26 12.73
N SER A 252 3.76 -13.78 11.70
CA SER A 252 4.31 -14.65 10.66
C SER A 252 5.65 -15.25 11.09
N ARG A 253 5.92 -16.46 10.63
CA ARG A 253 7.17 -17.22 10.81
C ARG A 253 8.02 -17.26 9.56
N GLY A 254 7.42 -16.95 8.44
CA GLY A 254 8.05 -16.98 7.15
C GLY A 254 7.05 -16.67 6.04
N ILE A 255 7.47 -16.97 4.84
CA ILE A 255 6.71 -16.78 3.62
C ILE A 255 6.35 -18.12 3.01
N PHE A 256 5.28 -18.16 2.24
CA PHE A 256 4.93 -19.30 1.40
C PHE A 256 4.72 -18.82 -0.03
N VAL A 257 4.91 -19.74 -0.97
CA VAL A 257 4.55 -19.58 -2.37
C VAL A 257 3.76 -20.82 -2.78
N ALA A 258 2.58 -20.60 -3.33
CA ALA A 258 1.74 -21.65 -3.89
C ALA A 258 1.59 -21.44 -5.40
N GLU A 259 1.89 -22.45 -6.16
CA GLU A 259 1.67 -22.51 -7.61
C GLU A 259 0.38 -23.27 -7.86
N ILE A 260 -0.49 -22.69 -8.66
CA ILE A 260 -1.80 -23.27 -8.99
C ILE A 260 -1.84 -23.43 -10.51
N ASN A 261 -1.97 -24.66 -10.97
CA ASN A 261 -2.08 -24.95 -12.39
C ASN A 261 -3.49 -24.63 -12.92
N THR A 262 -3.68 -24.71 -14.23
CA THR A 262 -4.97 -24.45 -14.88
C THR A 262 -6.10 -25.37 -14.40
N ALA A 263 -5.78 -26.62 -14.01
CA ALA A 263 -6.74 -27.56 -13.44
C ALA A 263 -7.14 -27.21 -11.99
N GLY A 264 -6.36 -26.38 -11.28
CA GLY A 264 -6.59 -25.97 -9.90
C GLY A 264 -5.85 -26.81 -8.87
N GLU A 265 -5.00 -27.72 -9.32
CA GLU A 265 -4.07 -28.40 -8.44
C GLU A 265 -2.97 -27.43 -8.03
N TYR A 266 -2.51 -27.55 -6.80
CA TYR A 266 -1.50 -26.62 -6.28
C TYR A 266 -0.40 -27.34 -5.50
N LYS A 267 0.76 -26.67 -5.46
CA LYS A 267 1.90 -27.04 -4.63
C LYS A 267 2.34 -25.85 -3.82
N THR A 268 2.48 -26.02 -2.50
CA THR A 268 2.90 -24.95 -1.60
C THR A 268 4.31 -25.20 -1.09
N THR A 269 5.15 -24.18 -1.18
CA THR A 269 6.52 -24.18 -0.65
C THR A 269 6.64 -23.15 0.48
N TYR A 270 7.28 -23.54 1.59
CA TYR A 270 7.41 -22.70 2.78
C TYR A 270 8.87 -22.36 3.06
N TYR A 271 9.14 -21.09 3.32
CA TYR A 271 10.46 -20.57 3.68
C TYR A 271 10.37 -19.85 5.03
N ASN A 272 11.15 -20.29 6.04
CA ASN A 272 11.24 -19.52 7.29
C ASN A 272 12.04 -18.21 7.05
N PHE A 273 11.82 -17.19 7.83
CA PHE A 273 12.66 -15.97 7.76
C PHE A 273 14.15 -16.25 7.99
N GLY A 274 14.49 -17.31 8.73
CA GLY A 274 15.88 -17.75 8.92
C GLY A 274 16.49 -18.49 7.72
N ASP A 275 15.70 -18.87 6.73
CA ASP A 275 16.17 -19.51 5.49
C ASP A 275 16.54 -18.46 4.42
N LEU A 276 16.10 -17.21 4.60
CA LEU A 276 16.41 -16.08 3.73
C LEU A 276 17.82 -15.56 4.00
N GLN A 277 18.59 -15.32 2.94
CA GLN A 277 20.00 -14.96 3.04
C GLN A 277 20.23 -13.55 3.55
N ASN A 278 19.42 -12.60 3.06
CA ASN A 278 19.60 -11.16 3.31
C ASN A 278 18.48 -10.53 4.14
N PHE A 279 17.56 -11.34 4.67
CA PHE A 279 16.44 -10.86 5.49
C PHE A 279 16.90 -9.98 6.65
N PHE A 280 18.04 -10.30 7.29
CA PHE A 280 18.56 -9.61 8.47
C PHE A 280 19.55 -8.49 8.15
N SER A 281 19.82 -8.21 6.86
CA SER A 281 20.82 -7.21 6.45
C SER A 281 20.40 -5.76 6.72
N TYR A 282 19.17 -5.53 7.18
CA TYR A 282 18.74 -4.25 7.73
C TYR A 282 19.33 -3.96 9.13
N MET A 283 19.85 -4.98 9.83
CA MET A 283 20.41 -4.83 11.15
C MET A 283 21.81 -4.21 11.10
N LYS A 284 22.24 -3.60 12.20
CA LYS A 284 23.65 -3.21 12.37
C LYS A 284 24.55 -4.44 12.26
N ALA A 285 25.71 -4.31 11.62
CA ALA A 285 26.61 -5.41 11.24
C ALA A 285 26.90 -6.43 12.36
N ASN A 286 27.16 -5.98 13.60
CA ASN A 286 27.41 -6.88 14.72
C ASN A 286 26.17 -7.70 15.13
N ARG A 287 24.98 -7.12 15.01
CA ARG A 287 23.71 -7.81 15.32
C ARG A 287 23.36 -8.80 14.22
N GLU A 288 23.53 -8.41 12.97
CA GLU A 288 23.35 -9.29 11.81
C GLU A 288 24.25 -10.52 11.93
N ARG A 289 25.57 -10.31 12.13
CA ARG A 289 26.53 -11.40 12.30
C ARG A 289 26.13 -12.37 13.40
N ARG A 290 25.82 -11.88 14.62
CA ARG A 290 25.38 -12.75 15.73
C ARG A 290 24.10 -13.52 15.40
N THR A 291 23.19 -12.91 14.65
CA THR A 291 21.94 -13.56 14.24
C THR A 291 22.22 -14.68 13.24
N LYS A 292 23.05 -14.42 12.21
CA LYS A 292 23.47 -15.42 11.22
C LYS A 292 24.23 -16.59 11.87
N GLU A 293 25.19 -16.31 12.78
CA GLU A 293 25.91 -17.34 13.55
C GLU A 293 24.95 -18.19 14.42
N ARG A 294 23.92 -17.59 15.01
CA ARG A 294 22.90 -18.32 15.76
C ARG A 294 22.08 -19.24 14.85
N ILE A 295 21.71 -18.78 13.66
CA ILE A 295 20.96 -19.57 12.66
C ILE A 295 21.81 -20.78 12.27
N GLU A 296 23.06 -20.58 11.87
CA GLU A 296 23.98 -21.65 11.47
C GLU A 296 24.20 -22.68 12.57
N ARG A 297 24.50 -22.24 13.79
CA ARG A 297 24.67 -23.16 14.96
C ARG A 297 23.42 -24.00 15.21
N ARG A 298 22.21 -23.46 14.99
CA ARG A 298 20.96 -24.23 15.15
C ARG A 298 20.74 -25.20 13.99
N LYS A 299 21.06 -24.78 12.76
CA LYS A 299 20.97 -25.59 11.56
C LYS A 299 21.87 -26.84 11.65
N ILE A 300 23.12 -26.65 12.09
CA ILE A 300 24.06 -27.77 12.36
C ILE A 300 23.48 -28.77 13.37
N LYS A 301 22.74 -28.30 14.38
CA LYS A 301 22.07 -29.13 15.39
C LYS A 301 20.72 -29.70 14.90
N GLY A 302 20.36 -29.60 13.65
CA GLY A 302 19.07 -30.02 13.12
C GLY A 302 17.86 -29.23 13.67
N LYS A 303 18.09 -28.08 14.32
CA LYS A 303 17.05 -27.28 14.95
C LYS A 303 16.70 -26.06 14.11
N LYS A 304 15.43 -25.88 13.75
CA LYS A 304 14.95 -24.66 13.07
C LYS A 304 15.01 -23.46 14.02
N THR A 305 15.49 -22.32 13.50
CA THR A 305 15.41 -21.05 14.22
C THR A 305 14.04 -20.42 13.98
N ARG A 306 13.38 -20.01 15.06
CA ARG A 306 12.06 -19.39 14.99
C ARG A 306 12.22 -17.89 15.13
N PHE A 307 11.86 -17.15 14.06
CA PHE A 307 11.65 -15.72 14.06
C PHE A 307 10.16 -15.44 13.91
N ILE A 308 9.71 -14.36 14.53
CA ILE A 308 8.32 -13.92 14.47
C ILE A 308 8.30 -12.44 14.12
N TYR A 309 7.51 -12.07 13.11
CA TYR A 309 7.31 -10.69 12.66
C TYR A 309 5.83 -10.44 12.39
N ARG A 310 5.39 -9.19 12.55
CA ARG A 310 4.23 -8.72 11.84
C ARG A 310 4.72 -8.22 10.49
N PHE A 311 4.13 -8.74 9.43
CA PHE A 311 4.65 -8.55 8.09
C PHE A 311 3.50 -8.30 7.12
N MET A 312 3.54 -7.16 6.45
CA MET A 312 2.56 -6.77 5.44
C MET A 312 3.11 -7.11 4.06
N VAL A 313 2.38 -7.93 3.32
CA VAL A 313 2.75 -8.32 1.95
C VAL A 313 2.03 -7.42 0.97
N HIS A 314 2.78 -6.89 0.02
CA HIS A 314 2.27 -6.08 -1.07
C HIS A 314 2.03 -6.94 -2.33
N GLU A 315 1.76 -6.30 -3.46
CA GLU A 315 1.48 -7.05 -4.69
C GLU A 315 2.63 -7.94 -5.12
N VAL A 316 2.27 -9.09 -5.69
CA VAL A 316 3.20 -9.95 -6.41
C VAL A 316 3.26 -9.45 -7.86
N VAL A 317 4.46 -9.10 -8.30
CA VAL A 317 4.70 -8.46 -9.60
C VAL A 317 5.55 -9.38 -10.48
N PRO A 318 5.19 -9.64 -11.74
CA PRO A 318 6.03 -10.36 -12.68
C PRO A 318 7.28 -9.53 -13.04
N TYR A 319 8.43 -10.19 -13.11
CA TYR A 319 9.72 -9.57 -13.42
C TYR A 319 10.61 -10.52 -14.25
N GLY A 320 10.67 -10.33 -15.56
CA GLY A 320 11.29 -11.28 -16.47
C GLY A 320 10.69 -12.67 -16.32
N ASN A 321 11.51 -13.65 -16.03
CA ASN A 321 11.10 -15.04 -15.75
C ASN A 321 10.86 -15.32 -14.25
N GLN A 322 10.76 -14.29 -13.45
CA GLN A 322 10.60 -14.36 -12.00
C GLN A 322 9.36 -13.59 -11.54
N TYR A 323 9.03 -13.76 -10.26
CA TYR A 323 8.04 -12.98 -9.54
C TYR A 323 8.70 -12.30 -8.36
N LEU A 324 8.34 -11.05 -8.14
CA LEU A 324 8.79 -10.26 -7.01
C LEU A 324 7.66 -10.17 -5.98
N MET A 325 7.99 -10.45 -4.73
CA MET A 325 7.14 -10.14 -3.59
C MET A 325 7.84 -9.12 -2.71
N LEU A 326 7.20 -8.00 -2.49
CA LEU A 326 7.62 -7.00 -1.51
C LEU A 326 6.81 -7.17 -0.24
N GLY A 327 7.46 -7.11 0.90
CA GLY A 327 6.79 -7.05 2.19
C GLY A 327 7.51 -6.16 3.18
N GLU A 328 6.78 -5.62 4.15
CA GLU A 328 7.28 -4.69 5.15
C GLU A 328 7.01 -5.20 6.56
N ALA A 329 8.05 -5.21 7.38
CA ALA A 329 7.96 -5.61 8.77
C ALA A 329 7.67 -4.40 9.67
N PHE A 330 6.73 -4.58 10.60
CA PHE A 330 6.30 -3.55 11.53
C PHE A 330 5.94 -4.12 12.90
N TYR A 331 5.79 -3.23 13.88
CA TYR A 331 5.23 -3.57 15.20
C TYR A 331 4.41 -2.41 15.77
N PRO A 332 3.34 -2.70 16.53
CA PRO A 332 2.57 -1.66 17.20
C PRO A 332 3.37 -1.10 18.37
N ARG A 333 3.37 0.21 18.51
CA ARG A 333 3.91 0.92 19.66
C ARG A 333 2.78 1.27 20.62
N TYR A 334 3.14 1.32 21.89
CA TYR A 334 2.25 1.77 22.96
C TYR A 334 3.02 2.70 23.87
N THR A 335 2.44 3.84 24.21
CA THR A 335 2.92 4.75 25.26
C THR A 335 2.13 4.49 26.54
N TYR A 336 2.78 4.76 27.66
CA TYR A 336 2.09 4.75 28.95
C TYR A 336 1.64 6.15 29.27
N SER A 337 0.33 6.37 29.31
CA SER A 337 -0.24 7.61 29.81
C SER A 337 -0.13 7.59 31.34
N SER A 338 0.83 8.30 31.87
CA SER A 338 0.82 8.63 33.31
C SER A 338 -0.11 9.83 33.49
N SER A 339 -1.40 9.64 33.38
CA SER A 339 -2.33 10.66 33.86
C SER A 339 -2.24 10.70 35.39
N ARG A 340 -1.47 11.65 35.90
CA ARG A 340 -1.61 12.15 37.28
C ARG A 340 -2.95 12.88 37.40
N SER A 341 -4.02 12.18 37.22
CA SER A 341 -5.32 12.60 37.74
C SER A 341 -5.29 12.29 39.24
N GLY A 342 -4.93 13.30 40.02
CA GLY A 342 -4.98 13.24 41.47
C GLY A 342 -6.42 13.09 41.99
N GLY A 343 -6.95 11.90 41.90
CA GLY A 343 -8.08 11.47 42.69
C GLY A 343 -7.52 10.86 43.96
N PHE A 344 -7.61 11.55 45.08
CA PHE A 344 -7.38 10.98 46.39
C PHE A 344 -8.49 9.96 46.65
N GLY A 345 -8.19 8.67 46.47
CA GLY A 345 -9.01 7.60 47.01
C GLY A 345 -9.01 7.69 48.53
N TYR A 346 -10.11 7.32 49.17
CA TYR A 346 -10.42 7.43 50.61
C TYR A 346 -9.33 6.79 51.56
N TYR A 347 -8.30 6.14 51.03
CA TYR A 347 -7.17 5.57 51.71
C TYR A 347 -5.82 5.90 51.05
N GLY A 348 -5.57 7.09 50.55
CA GLY A 348 -4.25 7.64 50.33
C GLY A 348 -3.27 6.88 49.42
N ASN A 349 -3.66 5.84 48.67
CA ASN A 349 -2.82 5.17 47.69
C ASN A 349 -3.13 5.70 46.28
N PRO A 350 -2.14 6.28 45.58
CA PRO A 350 -2.32 6.64 44.18
C PRO A 350 -2.38 5.36 43.37
N MET A 351 -3.58 4.96 42.95
CA MET A 351 -3.73 3.97 41.88
C MET A 351 -3.30 4.62 40.56
N ALA A 352 -2.02 4.46 40.23
CA ALA A 352 -1.54 4.74 38.89
C ALA A 352 -2.14 3.69 37.94
N ARG A 353 -3.24 4.01 37.27
CA ARG A 353 -3.67 3.26 36.08
C ARG A 353 -2.66 3.57 34.97
N ASN A 354 -1.78 2.64 34.71
CA ASN A 354 -0.94 2.64 33.51
C ASN A 354 -1.77 2.17 32.33
N ASP A 355 -2.58 3.05 31.78
CA ASP A 355 -3.31 2.74 30.55
C ASP A 355 -2.33 2.80 29.39
N ARG A 356 -2.19 1.67 28.69
CA ARG A 356 -1.42 1.58 27.45
C ARG A 356 -2.22 2.25 26.33
N VAL A 357 -1.73 3.37 25.83
CA VAL A 357 -2.31 4.07 24.69
C VAL A 357 -1.58 3.64 23.42
N PHE A 358 -2.31 3.24 22.41
CA PHE A 358 -1.73 2.92 21.10
C PHE A 358 -1.07 4.16 20.50
N ASP A 359 0.23 4.04 20.14
CA ASP A 359 1.08 5.11 19.62
C ASP A 359 1.50 4.86 18.16
N GLY A 360 0.72 4.11 17.42
CA GLY A 360 0.94 3.85 15.99
C GLY A 360 1.76 2.58 15.71
N TYR A 361 2.01 2.35 14.43
CA TYR A 361 2.82 1.26 13.92
C TYR A 361 4.20 1.78 13.55
N GLN A 362 5.25 1.15 14.08
CA GLN A 362 6.64 1.42 13.76
C GLN A 362 7.12 0.42 12.72
N TYR A 363 7.58 0.92 11.57
CA TYR A 363 8.19 0.10 10.54
C TYR A 363 9.67 -0.15 10.85
N THR A 364 10.20 -1.27 10.39
CA THR A 364 11.60 -1.66 10.64
C THR A 364 12.39 -1.87 9.36
N HIS A 365 11.84 -2.61 8.42
CA HIS A 365 12.48 -2.90 7.14
C HIS A 365 11.48 -3.45 6.12
N ALA A 366 11.80 -3.26 4.86
CA ALA A 366 11.18 -3.97 3.75
C ALA A 366 12.05 -5.15 3.33
N VAL A 367 11.42 -6.17 2.77
CA VAL A 367 12.09 -7.31 2.16
C VAL A 367 11.52 -7.52 0.78
N ILE A 368 12.38 -7.62 -0.22
CA ILE A 368 12.02 -8.02 -1.57
C ILE A 368 12.57 -9.41 -1.84
N ILE A 369 11.76 -10.23 -2.46
CA ILE A 369 12.04 -11.64 -2.68
C ILE A 369 11.72 -11.99 -4.12
N GLY A 370 12.67 -12.63 -4.82
CA GLY A 370 12.49 -13.15 -6.17
C GLY A 370 12.25 -14.65 -6.16
N PHE A 371 11.19 -15.09 -6.84
CA PHE A 371 10.84 -16.49 -7.06
C PHE A 371 10.90 -16.80 -8.55
N ASP A 372 11.29 -18.02 -8.90
CA ASP A 372 11.13 -18.52 -10.27
C ASP A 372 9.68 -18.94 -10.56
N SER A 373 9.43 -19.38 -11.79
CA SER A 373 8.10 -19.85 -12.22
C SER A 373 7.62 -21.08 -11.45
N ASN A 374 8.51 -21.81 -10.78
CA ASN A 374 8.19 -22.97 -9.96
C ASN A 374 8.11 -22.63 -8.46
N GLY A 375 7.90 -21.36 -8.11
CA GLY A 375 7.81 -20.88 -6.73
C GLY A 375 9.06 -21.06 -5.88
N LYS A 376 10.19 -21.42 -6.51
CA LYS A 376 11.45 -21.58 -5.80
C LYS A 376 12.08 -20.23 -5.53
N LEU A 377 12.51 -20.03 -4.29
CA LEU A 377 13.28 -18.85 -3.90
C LEU A 377 14.59 -18.77 -4.70
N VAL A 378 14.77 -17.68 -5.42
CA VAL A 378 16.00 -17.42 -6.19
C VAL A 378 16.94 -16.49 -5.41
N TRP A 379 16.39 -15.43 -4.85
CA TRP A 379 17.13 -14.43 -4.09
C TRP A 379 16.21 -13.64 -3.15
N ASP A 380 16.82 -13.01 -2.16
CA ASP A 380 16.15 -12.04 -1.29
C ASP A 380 17.07 -10.85 -1.00
N ASN A 381 16.49 -9.72 -0.68
CA ASN A 381 17.20 -8.53 -0.20
C ASN A 381 16.34 -7.76 0.78
N SER A 382 16.96 -6.98 1.67
CA SER A 382 16.24 -6.16 2.64
C SER A 382 16.64 -4.69 2.53
N PHE A 383 15.71 -3.81 2.91
CA PHE A 383 15.88 -2.37 2.94
C PHE A 383 15.38 -1.81 4.27
N GLU A 384 16.27 -1.19 5.03
CA GLU A 384 15.96 -0.63 6.35
C GLU A 384 15.01 0.56 6.23
N ILE A 385 13.94 0.56 7.02
CA ILE A 385 13.01 1.68 7.16
C ILE A 385 13.28 2.35 8.50
N ASN A 386 13.79 3.59 8.47
CA ASN A 386 14.18 4.31 9.67
C ASN A 386 13.13 5.35 10.04
N ASP A 387 12.79 5.34 11.32
CA ASP A 387 11.99 6.37 11.99
C ASP A 387 10.56 6.56 11.46
N VAL A 388 10.08 5.65 10.59
CA VAL A 388 8.73 5.71 10.06
C VAL A 388 7.74 5.14 11.06
N LYS A 389 6.83 5.99 11.50
CA LYS A 389 5.70 5.67 12.39
C LYS A 389 4.40 6.20 11.80
N THR A 390 3.34 5.39 11.80
CA THR A 390 2.02 5.79 11.30
C THR A 390 0.89 5.22 12.15
N PHE A 391 -0.27 5.85 12.11
CA PHE A 391 -1.46 5.31 12.77
C PHE A 391 -2.22 4.31 11.91
N GLU A 392 -2.01 4.34 10.58
CA GLU A 392 -2.60 3.40 9.62
C GLU A 392 -1.52 2.59 8.93
N LEU A 393 -1.81 1.33 8.65
CA LEU A 393 -0.92 0.47 7.88
C LEU A 393 -1.01 0.82 6.40
N GLN A 394 0.12 1.18 5.80
CA GLN A 394 0.23 1.50 4.38
C GLN A 394 1.59 1.06 3.83
N GLN A 395 1.67 0.93 2.52
CA GLN A 395 2.93 0.64 1.84
C GLN A 395 3.81 1.88 1.77
N PHE A 396 5.00 1.81 2.37
CA PHE A 396 6.00 2.87 2.31
C PHE A 396 6.97 2.67 1.16
N VAL A 397 7.58 1.49 1.08
CA VAL A 397 8.60 1.21 0.08
C VAL A 397 7.95 0.91 -1.26
N LYS A 398 8.35 1.68 -2.28
CA LYS A 398 8.02 1.42 -3.68
C LYS A 398 9.17 0.71 -4.35
N ILE A 399 8.88 -0.03 -5.41
CA ILE A 399 9.87 -0.74 -6.21
C ILE A 399 9.89 -0.18 -7.64
N ALA A 400 11.08 0.06 -8.17
CA ALA A 400 11.30 0.42 -9.56
C ALA A 400 12.15 -0.67 -10.22
N PRO A 401 11.52 -1.66 -10.84
CA PRO A 401 12.25 -2.67 -11.63
C PRO A 401 12.68 -2.05 -12.97
N ASP A 402 13.98 -2.19 -13.28
CA ASP A 402 14.56 -1.81 -14.58
C ASP A 402 15.48 -2.91 -15.06
N ARG A 403 15.11 -3.58 -16.15
CA ARG A 403 15.84 -4.72 -16.74
C ARG A 403 16.26 -5.75 -15.69
N ASP A 404 17.53 -5.72 -15.24
CA ASP A 404 18.12 -6.62 -14.25
C ASP A 404 18.36 -5.96 -12.88
N ARG A 405 17.97 -4.68 -12.72
CA ARG A 405 18.13 -3.89 -11.51
C ARG A 405 16.78 -3.60 -10.89
N ILE A 406 16.77 -3.48 -9.58
CA ILE A 406 15.56 -3.06 -8.84
C ILE A 406 15.99 -2.02 -7.85
N THR A 407 15.34 -0.87 -7.89
CA THR A 407 15.48 0.14 -6.84
C THR A 407 14.31 0.11 -5.90
N LEU A 408 14.65 0.09 -4.63
CA LEU A 408 13.75 0.26 -3.50
C LEU A 408 13.83 1.70 -3.05
N LEU A 409 12.70 2.39 -2.93
CA LEU A 409 12.67 3.79 -2.53
C LEU A 409 11.48 4.12 -1.64
N TYR A 410 11.66 5.06 -0.71
CA TYR A 410 10.60 5.63 0.10
C TYR A 410 10.89 7.07 0.49
N LEU A 411 9.84 7.84 0.74
CA LEU A 411 9.92 9.21 1.21
C LEU A 411 9.65 9.27 2.71
N HIS A 412 10.55 9.92 3.45
CA HIS A 412 10.34 10.23 4.86
C HIS A 412 11.11 11.49 5.26
N ASN A 413 10.46 12.41 5.97
CA ASN A 413 11.04 13.67 6.42
C ASN A 413 11.72 14.47 5.30
N ASN A 414 11.04 14.64 4.16
CA ASN A 414 11.54 15.36 2.99
C ASN A 414 12.81 14.76 2.35
N LEU A 415 13.16 13.53 2.73
CA LEU A 415 14.27 12.78 2.16
C LEU A 415 13.76 11.57 1.38
N ILE A 416 14.19 11.44 0.14
CA ILE A 416 14.00 10.24 -0.65
C ILE A 416 15.13 9.30 -0.30
N ARG A 417 14.78 8.16 0.27
CA ARG A 417 15.74 7.11 0.60
C ARG A 417 15.65 6.01 -0.41
N SER A 418 16.78 5.61 -0.98
CA SER A 418 16.81 4.58 -2.02
C SER A 418 17.92 3.57 -1.81
N LYS A 419 17.79 2.41 -2.44
CA LYS A 419 18.75 1.32 -2.49
C LYS A 419 18.57 0.56 -3.80
N THR A 420 19.64 0.32 -4.55
CA THR A 420 19.61 -0.46 -5.79
C THR A 420 20.26 -1.82 -5.62
N ILE A 421 19.58 -2.82 -6.13
CA ILE A 421 19.98 -4.22 -6.05
C ILE A 421 19.92 -4.91 -7.41
N GLN A 422 20.68 -5.99 -7.53
CA GLN A 422 20.60 -6.97 -8.61
C GLN A 422 20.58 -8.36 -7.96
N GLY A 423 19.39 -8.92 -7.80
CA GLY A 423 19.22 -10.14 -7.02
C GLY A 423 19.74 -10.01 -5.59
N ASN A 424 20.64 -10.89 -5.17
CA ASN A 424 21.29 -10.84 -3.86
C ASN A 424 22.34 -9.72 -3.72
N LYS A 425 22.82 -9.16 -4.84
CA LYS A 425 23.89 -8.18 -4.83
C LYS A 425 23.32 -6.77 -4.62
N VAL A 426 23.94 -6.00 -3.74
CA VAL A 426 23.71 -4.57 -3.58
C VAL A 426 24.61 -3.84 -4.55
N LEU A 427 24.03 -3.15 -5.53
CA LEU A 427 24.77 -2.34 -6.51
C LEU A 427 25.10 -0.97 -5.91
N GLU A 428 24.11 -0.38 -5.25
CA GLU A 428 24.25 0.85 -4.51
C GLU A 428 23.60 0.74 -3.15
N GLY A 429 24.33 1.15 -2.15
CA GLY A 429 23.86 1.15 -0.77
C GLY A 429 22.75 2.18 -0.54
N LYS A 430 22.38 2.34 0.70
CA LYS A 430 21.33 3.26 1.10
C LYS A 430 21.77 4.71 0.89
N THR A 431 21.02 5.47 0.08
CA THR A 431 21.17 6.91 -0.09
C THR A 431 20.05 7.67 0.63
N ALA A 432 20.19 8.96 0.77
CA ALA A 432 19.17 9.85 1.32
C ALA A 432 19.30 11.23 0.65
N ASP A 433 18.45 11.48 -0.32
CA ASP A 433 18.49 12.67 -1.16
C ASP A 433 17.37 13.65 -0.76
N PRO A 434 17.69 14.91 -0.43
CA PRO A 434 16.67 15.89 -0.11
C PRO A 434 15.85 16.26 -1.33
N MET A 435 14.54 16.44 -1.15
CA MET A 435 13.69 16.97 -2.20
C MET A 435 14.06 18.43 -2.47
N LYS A 436 14.26 18.76 -3.75
CA LYS A 436 14.56 20.13 -4.19
C LYS A 436 13.30 21.02 -4.08
N MET A 437 13.51 22.22 -3.61
CA MET A 437 12.46 23.24 -3.49
C MET A 437 12.31 24.00 -4.83
N ARG A 438 11.24 24.79 -4.95
CA ARG A 438 11.01 25.61 -6.15
C ARG A 438 12.05 26.74 -6.31
N PHE A 439 12.49 27.31 -5.20
CA PHE A 439 13.49 28.36 -5.15
C PHE A 439 14.67 27.93 -4.28
N ASP A 440 15.88 28.28 -4.68
CA ASP A 440 17.12 27.83 -4.04
C ASP A 440 17.26 28.24 -2.56
N PHE A 441 16.62 29.35 -2.17
CA PHE A 441 16.66 29.87 -0.80
C PHE A 441 15.45 29.45 0.06
N ASP A 442 14.66 28.53 -0.42
CA ASP A 442 13.54 28.01 0.33
C ASP A 442 13.96 26.88 1.26
N ILE A 443 13.51 26.95 2.49
CA ILE A 443 13.68 25.88 3.49
C ILE A 443 12.33 25.42 4.02
N VAL A 444 12.22 24.11 4.25
CA VAL A 444 11.03 23.50 4.84
C VAL A 444 11.14 23.55 6.36
N LYS A 445 10.06 23.93 7.03
CA LYS A 445 9.95 23.87 8.47
C LYS A 445 9.63 22.42 8.87
N GLU A 446 10.52 21.76 9.60
CA GLU A 446 10.46 20.31 9.90
C GLU A 446 9.14 19.83 10.55
N ARG A 447 8.41 20.69 11.25
CA ARG A 447 7.21 20.30 12.01
C ARG A 447 5.98 19.96 11.16
N ASP A 448 5.97 20.36 9.89
CA ASP A 448 4.77 20.28 9.05
C ASP A 448 4.88 19.27 7.90
N THR A 449 5.92 18.41 7.87
CA THR A 449 6.18 17.45 6.77
C THR A 449 5.54 16.07 6.94
N GLU A 450 4.65 15.87 7.91
CA GLU A 450 4.12 14.54 8.27
C GLU A 450 3.20 13.91 7.20
N LYS A 451 2.81 14.65 6.17
CA LYS A 451 1.80 14.20 5.18
C LYS A 451 2.33 14.06 3.76
N SER A 452 3.62 13.79 3.58
CA SER A 452 4.17 13.59 2.24
C SER A 452 4.10 12.13 1.82
N THR A 453 3.63 11.88 0.60
CA THR A 453 3.53 10.54 -0.02
C THR A 453 4.45 10.42 -1.23
N LEU A 454 4.89 9.20 -1.51
CA LEU A 454 5.61 8.84 -2.73
C LEU A 454 4.83 7.73 -3.41
N ASP A 455 4.46 7.94 -4.68
CA ASP A 455 3.71 6.96 -5.45
C ASP A 455 4.27 6.78 -6.85
N TYR A 456 3.98 5.61 -7.44
CA TYR A 456 4.30 5.30 -8.82
C TYR A 456 3.45 6.16 -9.77
N TRP A 457 4.08 6.65 -10.85
CA TRP A 457 3.39 7.42 -11.86
C TRP A 457 3.26 6.64 -13.17
N TYR A 458 4.32 6.54 -13.93
CA TYR A 458 4.43 5.78 -15.18
C TYR A 458 5.86 5.22 -15.31
N PRO A 459 6.19 4.40 -16.32
CA PRO A 459 7.49 3.73 -16.37
C PRO A 459 8.68 4.64 -16.03
N ASN A 460 9.48 4.23 -15.05
CA ASN A 460 10.65 4.93 -14.49
C ASN A 460 10.37 6.29 -13.84
N HIS A 461 9.10 6.64 -13.59
CA HIS A 461 8.72 7.89 -12.94
C HIS A 461 7.89 7.66 -11.70
N PHE A 462 8.13 8.49 -10.70
CA PHE A 462 7.37 8.59 -9.46
C PHE A 462 6.95 10.04 -9.25
N PHE A 463 5.98 10.23 -8.39
CA PHE A 463 5.67 11.55 -7.87
C PHE A 463 5.67 11.53 -6.36
N ALA A 464 6.24 12.59 -5.77
CA ALA A 464 6.12 12.86 -4.35
C ALA A 464 5.18 14.03 -4.17
N SER A 465 4.17 13.91 -3.31
CA SER A 465 3.20 14.97 -3.06
C SER A 465 2.96 15.16 -1.58
N GLY A 466 2.52 16.35 -1.19
CA GLY A 466 2.21 16.66 0.20
C GLY A 466 1.99 18.15 0.44
N ILE A 467 1.90 18.51 1.72
CA ILE A 467 1.77 19.90 2.16
C ILE A 467 3.02 20.27 2.94
N GLN A 468 3.58 21.44 2.65
CA GLN A 468 4.76 21.97 3.32
C GLN A 468 4.55 23.43 3.70
N VAL A 469 5.12 23.82 4.83
CA VAL A 469 5.31 25.23 5.17
C VAL A 469 6.74 25.61 4.80
N VAL A 470 6.86 26.52 3.88
CA VAL A 470 8.12 26.94 3.28
C VAL A 470 8.45 28.37 3.69
N ARG A 471 9.70 28.63 4.09
CA ARG A 471 10.23 29.96 4.36
C ARG A 471 11.33 30.28 3.38
N ASN A 472 11.26 31.47 2.77
CA ASN A 472 12.35 31.97 1.97
C ASN A 472 13.35 32.72 2.86
N GLN A 473 14.64 32.38 2.78
CA GLN A 473 15.69 32.97 3.63
C GLN A 473 16.05 34.41 3.25
N THR A 474 15.81 34.82 1.98
CA THR A 474 16.18 36.14 1.49
C THR A 474 15.09 37.20 1.70
N ARG A 475 13.86 36.77 2.01
CA ARG A 475 12.73 37.65 2.29
C ARG A 475 12.36 37.55 3.75
N GLU A 476 12.58 38.58 4.52
CA GLU A 476 12.20 38.64 5.93
C GLU A 476 10.70 38.29 6.08
N SER A 477 10.43 37.28 6.88
CA SER A 477 9.13 36.90 7.48
C SER A 477 8.02 36.31 6.61
N SER A 478 8.16 35.98 5.35
CA SER A 478 7.04 35.30 4.63
C SER A 478 7.12 33.81 4.65
N TYR A 479 6.33 33.19 5.52
CA TYR A 479 5.98 31.78 5.41
C TYR A 479 4.89 31.61 4.35
N ARG A 480 5.01 30.58 3.52
CA ARG A 480 3.93 30.15 2.63
C ARG A 480 3.63 28.68 2.84
N LYS A 481 2.39 28.35 2.97
CA LYS A 481 1.91 26.99 2.97
C LYS A 481 1.63 26.58 1.53
N VAL A 482 2.19 25.47 1.10
CA VAL A 482 2.07 24.99 -0.27
C VAL A 482 1.68 23.52 -0.30
N PHE A 483 0.75 23.20 -1.18
CA PHE A 483 0.63 21.85 -1.69
C PHE A 483 1.65 21.69 -2.82
N PHE A 484 2.42 20.61 -2.80
CA PHE A 484 3.45 20.38 -3.81
C PHE A 484 3.33 19.00 -4.44
N ILE A 485 3.83 18.91 -5.68
CA ILE A 485 4.09 17.66 -6.38
C ILE A 485 5.49 17.77 -7.00
N ASN A 486 6.36 16.80 -6.68
CA ASN A 486 7.66 16.66 -7.32
C ASN A 486 7.62 15.48 -8.27
N LYS A 487 7.99 15.71 -9.53
CA LYS A 487 8.22 14.66 -10.51
C LYS A 487 9.62 14.10 -10.33
N LEU A 488 9.71 12.82 -10.13
CA LEU A 488 10.94 12.10 -9.89
C LEU A 488 11.16 11.08 -11.01
N LYS A 489 12.34 11.08 -11.56
CA LYS A 489 12.80 10.07 -12.52
C LYS A 489 13.83 9.20 -11.85
N TYR A 490 13.73 7.92 -12.07
CA TYR A 490 14.73 6.95 -11.71
C TYR A 490 15.54 6.56 -12.96
N GLN A 491 16.89 6.57 -12.87
CA GLN A 491 17.82 6.19 -13.94
C GLN A 491 18.45 4.83 -13.67
#